data_8c376b53df9805ea8e26430f35a6e719
#
_entry.id   8c376b53df9805ea8e26430f35a6e719
#
_cell.length_a   1.000
_cell.length_b   1.000
_cell.length_c   1.000
_cell.angle_alpha   90.00
_cell.angle_beta   90.00
_cell.angle_gamma   90.00
#
_symmetry.space_group_name_H-M   'P 1'
#
loop_
_entity.id
_entity.type
_entity.pdbx_description
1 polymer ?
#
loop_
_entity_poly.entity_id
_entity_poly.type
_entity_poly.pdbx_seq_one_letter_code
_entity_poly.pdbx_strand_id
1 'polypeptide(L)'
;LKAGKSPDEIAGRLRYRQAPIQVSAQAIYQHVWRHQWQRWLKSVRRRKHMKRPARRPWNGTAQPIQARSEDAARRIEFGHFEVDSMIGKRSDKKRVVVVVERQSLYSLVLRVTHLKARAVARQLKRRLEGCGLPFLSLTSDRGWEFTALGEMMPNRVYVCDPHAPNQRGTNENQIGRLRLDLPKGKSVDKVSLARLKRIEHKHNHTPRAALGYMTPFEVAFDRPPPVGIWC
;
A
#
# COMPACT_ATOMS: atom_id res chain seq x y z
N LEU A 1 -8.56 -2.46 -19.42
CA LEU A 1 -7.95 -3.75 -19.09
C LEU A 1 -6.45 -3.78 -19.43
N LYS A 2 -6.04 -3.44 -20.67
CA LYS A 2 -4.61 -3.42 -21.05
C LYS A 2 -3.75 -2.56 -20.13
N ALA A 3 -4.28 -1.42 -19.65
CA ALA A 3 -3.65 -0.57 -18.66
C ALA A 3 -3.67 -1.16 -17.21
N GLY A 4 -4.05 -2.41 -17.05
CA GLY A 4 -4.10 -3.11 -15.76
C GLY A 4 -5.23 -2.68 -14.83
N LYS A 5 -6.32 -2.11 -15.36
CA LYS A 5 -7.53 -1.81 -14.58
C LYS A 5 -8.48 -3.01 -14.59
N SER A 6 -9.13 -3.29 -13.46
CA SER A 6 -10.18 -4.32 -13.39
C SER A 6 -11.48 -3.84 -14.00
N PRO A 7 -12.41 -4.74 -14.42
CA PRO A 7 -13.74 -4.37 -14.86
C PRO A 7 -14.50 -3.47 -13.87
N ASP A 8 -14.39 -3.74 -12.58
CA ASP A 8 -15.03 -2.95 -11.52
C ASP A 8 -14.42 -1.53 -11.43
N GLU A 9 -13.09 -1.42 -11.51
CA GLU A 9 -12.39 -0.12 -11.52
C GLU A 9 -12.80 0.72 -12.74
N ILE A 10 -13.01 0.09 -13.90
CA ILE A 10 -13.44 0.77 -15.14
C ILE A 10 -14.89 1.23 -15.00
N ALA A 11 -15.81 0.32 -14.70
CA ALA A 11 -17.24 0.63 -14.61
C ALA A 11 -17.53 1.67 -13.53
N GLY A 12 -16.90 1.54 -12.37
CA GLY A 12 -17.04 2.50 -11.28
C GLY A 12 -16.50 3.88 -11.64
N ARG A 13 -15.36 3.95 -12.34
CA ARG A 13 -14.78 5.22 -12.76
C ARG A 13 -15.62 5.94 -13.82
N LEU A 14 -16.19 5.21 -14.79
CA LEU A 14 -17.11 5.77 -15.78
C LEU A 14 -18.33 6.40 -15.09
N ARG A 15 -18.90 5.72 -14.09
CA ARG A 15 -19.99 6.23 -13.26
C ARG A 15 -19.61 7.48 -12.49
N TYR A 16 -18.50 7.45 -11.79
CA TYR A 16 -17.98 8.59 -11.03
C TYR A 16 -17.81 9.84 -11.90
N ARG A 17 -17.28 9.68 -13.12
CA ARG A 17 -17.06 10.78 -14.07
C ARG A 17 -18.30 11.17 -14.86
N GLN A 18 -19.45 10.54 -14.62
CA GLN A 18 -20.67 10.74 -15.42
C GLN A 18 -20.40 10.65 -16.93
N ALA A 19 -19.51 9.70 -17.31
CA ALA A 19 -19.12 9.53 -18.70
C ALA A 19 -20.37 9.26 -19.57
N PRO A 20 -20.41 9.76 -20.83
CA PRO A 20 -21.58 9.58 -21.72
C PRO A 20 -21.85 8.10 -22.03
N ILE A 21 -20.81 7.27 -21.98
CA ILE A 21 -20.96 5.81 -22.12
C ILE A 21 -20.80 5.17 -20.74
N GLN A 22 -21.84 4.46 -20.30
CA GLN A 22 -21.85 3.71 -19.05
C GLN A 22 -21.87 2.21 -19.36
N VAL A 23 -20.99 1.46 -18.73
CA VAL A 23 -20.96 -0.01 -18.83
C VAL A 23 -20.87 -0.62 -17.43
N SER A 24 -21.56 -1.74 -17.23
CA SER A 24 -21.44 -2.48 -15.97
C SER A 24 -20.16 -3.33 -15.95
N ALA A 25 -19.65 -3.63 -14.77
CA ALA A 25 -18.54 -4.58 -14.60
C ALA A 25 -18.90 -5.95 -15.22
N GLN A 26 -20.15 -6.39 -15.04
CA GLN A 26 -20.68 -7.63 -15.61
C GLN A 26 -20.56 -7.65 -17.14
N ALA A 27 -20.97 -6.56 -17.81
CA ALA A 27 -20.87 -6.46 -19.27
C ALA A 27 -19.42 -6.54 -19.75
N ILE A 28 -18.48 -5.90 -19.01
CA ILE A 28 -17.05 -5.98 -19.33
C ILE A 28 -16.53 -7.42 -19.14
N TYR A 29 -16.92 -8.13 -18.07
CA TYR A 29 -16.55 -9.52 -17.85
C TYR A 29 -17.08 -10.41 -18.98
N GLN A 30 -18.35 -10.29 -19.34
CA GLN A 30 -18.95 -11.06 -20.45
C GLN A 30 -18.21 -10.83 -21.77
N HIS A 31 -17.89 -9.57 -22.09
CA HIS A 31 -17.11 -9.23 -23.28
C HIS A 31 -15.73 -9.88 -23.27
N VAL A 32 -15.02 -9.82 -22.14
CA VAL A 32 -13.70 -10.45 -21.96
C VAL A 32 -13.76 -11.96 -22.16
N TRP A 33 -14.80 -12.64 -21.63
CA TRP A 33 -14.97 -14.09 -21.81
C TRP A 33 -15.30 -14.44 -23.26
N ARG A 34 -16.21 -13.70 -23.89
CA ARG A 34 -16.60 -13.92 -25.29
C ARG A 34 -15.42 -13.81 -26.26
N HIS A 35 -14.50 -12.87 -26.01
CA HIS A 35 -13.34 -12.60 -26.85
C HIS A 35 -12.05 -13.28 -26.39
N GLN A 36 -12.11 -14.18 -25.40
CA GLN A 36 -10.97 -14.91 -24.83
C GLN A 36 -9.83 -14.01 -24.30
N TRP A 37 -10.19 -12.85 -23.74
CA TRP A 37 -9.24 -11.84 -23.22
C TRP A 37 -8.95 -11.98 -21.72
N GLN A 38 -9.20 -13.18 -21.10
CA GLN A 38 -9.02 -13.43 -19.65
C GLN A 38 -7.60 -13.13 -19.15
N ARG A 39 -6.58 -13.21 -20.04
CA ARG A 39 -5.20 -12.83 -19.72
C ARG A 39 -5.04 -11.40 -19.22
N TRP A 40 -6.02 -10.52 -19.53
CA TRP A 40 -6.04 -9.13 -19.07
C TRP A 40 -6.71 -8.95 -17.71
N LEU A 41 -7.36 -9.98 -17.17
CA LEU A 41 -7.96 -9.94 -15.84
C LEU A 41 -6.90 -10.18 -14.78
N LYS A 42 -6.93 -9.38 -13.74
CA LYS A 42 -6.06 -9.56 -12.58
C LYS A 42 -6.52 -10.76 -11.76
N SER A 43 -5.63 -11.70 -11.48
CA SER A 43 -5.89 -12.84 -10.60
C SER A 43 -5.21 -12.63 -9.24
N VAL A 44 -5.99 -12.69 -8.17
CA VAL A 44 -5.46 -12.68 -6.80
C VAL A 44 -5.52 -14.09 -6.23
N ARG A 45 -4.35 -14.72 -6.04
CA ARG A 45 -4.27 -16.06 -5.42
C ARG A 45 -4.64 -15.99 -3.92
N ARG A 46 -5.58 -16.82 -3.47
CA ARG A 46 -5.87 -17.03 -2.04
C ARG A 46 -4.66 -17.63 -1.33
N ARG A 47 -4.33 -17.10 -0.14
CA ARG A 47 -3.24 -17.60 0.71
C ARG A 47 -3.61 -18.94 1.35
N LYS A 48 -2.67 -19.91 1.32
CA LYS A 48 -2.70 -21.07 2.24
C LYS A 48 -2.17 -20.63 3.61
N HIS A 49 -2.85 -21.03 4.69
CA HIS A 49 -2.36 -20.81 6.05
C HIS A 49 -1.06 -21.59 6.29
N MET A 50 0.02 -20.88 6.61
CA MET A 50 1.28 -21.48 7.03
C MET A 50 1.52 -21.16 8.51
N LYS A 51 1.93 -22.16 9.30
CA LYS A 51 2.39 -21.94 10.69
C LYS A 51 3.57 -20.97 10.68
N ARG A 52 3.53 -19.95 11.54
CA ARG A 52 4.59 -18.93 11.67
C ARG A 52 5.54 -19.33 12.80
N PRO A 53 6.87 -19.17 12.65
CA PRO A 53 7.82 -19.39 13.73
C PRO A 53 7.61 -18.38 14.86
N ALA A 54 8.00 -18.75 16.08
CA ALA A 54 7.99 -17.88 17.24
C ALA A 54 8.82 -16.60 16.97
N ARG A 55 8.28 -15.45 17.36
CA ARG A 55 8.94 -14.15 17.17
C ARG A 55 9.79 -13.79 18.38
N ARG A 56 10.92 -13.13 18.13
CA ARG A 56 11.75 -12.53 19.19
C ARG A 56 10.97 -11.43 19.93
N PRO A 57 11.25 -11.19 21.22
CA PRO A 57 10.67 -10.09 21.96
C PRO A 57 10.86 -8.76 21.24
N TRP A 58 9.85 -7.88 21.32
CA TRP A 58 9.95 -6.52 20.79
C TRP A 58 10.75 -5.65 21.78
N ASN A 59 11.78 -5.00 21.28
CA ASN A 59 12.64 -4.08 22.04
C ASN A 59 12.66 -2.66 21.45
N GLY A 60 11.62 -2.28 20.68
CA GLY A 60 11.52 -0.95 20.10
C GLY A 60 10.93 0.07 21.08
N THR A 61 11.10 1.36 20.75
CA THR A 61 10.69 2.51 21.57
C THR A 61 9.35 3.12 21.15
N ALA A 62 8.61 2.48 20.23
CA ALA A 62 7.30 2.94 19.80
C ALA A 62 6.23 2.75 20.88
N GLN A 63 5.21 3.61 20.87
CA GLN A 63 4.07 3.53 21.78
C GLN A 63 3.17 2.34 21.42
N PRO A 64 2.44 1.74 22.38
CA PRO A 64 1.46 0.72 22.08
C PRO A 64 0.30 1.29 21.25
N ILE A 65 -0.31 0.48 20.41
CA ILE A 65 -1.40 0.89 19.51
C ILE A 65 -2.60 1.50 20.25
N GLN A 66 -2.81 1.09 21.51
CA GLN A 66 -3.88 1.61 22.37
C GLN A 66 -3.72 3.10 22.71
N ALA A 67 -2.49 3.63 22.65
CA ALA A 67 -2.22 5.05 22.86
C ALA A 67 -2.53 5.92 21.63
N ARG A 68 -2.92 5.31 20.50
CA ARG A 68 -3.28 6.03 19.27
C ARG A 68 -4.63 6.71 19.45
N SER A 69 -4.75 7.97 18.97
CA SER A 69 -6.00 8.74 19.04
C SER A 69 -7.17 8.02 18.34
N GLU A 70 -8.39 8.29 18.80
CA GLU A 70 -9.60 7.72 18.20
C GLU A 70 -9.80 8.19 16.76
N ASP A 71 -9.50 9.44 16.45
CA ASP A 71 -9.59 10.02 15.10
C ASP A 71 -8.67 9.29 14.13
N ALA A 72 -7.44 8.99 14.56
CA ALA A 72 -6.54 8.12 13.81
C ALA A 72 -7.11 6.70 13.66
N ALA A 73 -7.76 6.15 14.69
CA ALA A 73 -8.35 4.81 14.61
C ALA A 73 -9.52 4.77 13.62
N ARG A 74 -10.38 5.77 13.64
CA ARG A 74 -11.57 5.92 12.78
C ARG A 74 -11.25 6.39 11.35
N ARG A 75 -10.01 6.82 11.05
CA ARG A 75 -9.59 7.36 9.76
C ARG A 75 -10.32 8.66 9.39
N ILE A 76 -10.58 9.51 10.36
CA ILE A 76 -11.27 10.79 10.16
C ILE A 76 -10.27 11.87 9.73
N GLU A 77 -9.01 11.74 10.17
CA GLU A 77 -7.96 12.72 9.97
C GLU A 77 -6.89 12.21 9.00
N PHE A 78 -6.40 13.09 8.14
CA PHE A 78 -5.25 12.84 7.28
C PHE A 78 -3.94 12.84 8.04
N GLY A 79 -2.95 12.07 7.53
CA GLY A 79 -1.60 12.10 8.07
C GLY A 79 -1.28 10.91 8.97
N HIS A 80 -2.15 9.93 9.06
CA HIS A 80 -1.93 8.69 9.79
C HIS A 80 -1.55 7.56 8.84
N PHE A 81 -0.33 7.08 8.96
CA PHE A 81 0.23 6.08 8.06
C PHE A 81 0.36 4.71 8.72
N GLU A 82 0.31 3.67 7.89
CA GLU A 82 0.69 2.30 8.23
C GLU A 82 1.93 1.91 7.45
N VAL A 83 2.87 1.19 8.07
CA VAL A 83 4.09 0.68 7.42
C VAL A 83 4.20 -0.84 7.54
N ASP A 84 4.66 -1.48 6.48
CA ASP A 84 4.99 -2.91 6.47
C ASP A 84 6.08 -3.20 5.44
N SER A 85 6.76 -4.33 5.59
CA SER A 85 7.80 -4.75 4.68
C SER A 85 7.37 -5.90 3.77
N MET A 86 7.72 -5.79 2.49
CA MET A 86 7.53 -6.84 1.51
C MET A 86 8.84 -7.57 1.24
N ILE A 87 8.86 -8.87 1.49
CA ILE A 87 9.97 -9.75 1.14
C ILE A 87 9.70 -10.36 -0.24
N GLY A 88 10.67 -10.34 -1.12
CA GLY A 88 10.66 -11.04 -2.39
C GLY A 88 11.06 -12.51 -2.23
N LYS A 89 12.26 -12.87 -2.64
CA LYS A 89 12.88 -14.16 -2.31
C LYS A 89 13.45 -14.11 -0.89
N ARG A 90 13.56 -15.26 -0.26
CA ARG A 90 14.19 -15.38 1.07
C ARG A 90 15.67 -14.98 1.06
N SER A 91 16.33 -15.16 -0.08
CA SER A 91 17.75 -14.81 -0.31
C SER A 91 17.98 -13.34 -0.64
N ASP A 92 16.94 -12.54 -0.84
CA ASP A 92 17.10 -11.12 -1.19
C ASP A 92 17.74 -10.34 -0.03
N LYS A 93 18.72 -9.52 -0.38
CA LYS A 93 19.40 -8.57 0.54
C LYS A 93 18.61 -7.29 0.73
N LYS A 94 17.77 -6.94 -0.25
CA LYS A 94 16.91 -5.75 -0.24
C LYS A 94 15.48 -6.13 0.14
N ARG A 95 14.75 -5.14 0.65
CA ARG A 95 13.30 -5.24 0.87
C ARG A 95 12.58 -4.05 0.27
N VAL A 96 11.31 -4.24 0.02
CA VAL A 96 10.41 -3.14 -0.33
C VAL A 96 9.60 -2.83 0.93
N VAL A 97 9.69 -1.60 1.39
CA VAL A 97 8.86 -1.08 2.48
C VAL A 97 7.73 -0.29 1.86
N VAL A 98 6.53 -0.55 2.32
CA VAL A 98 5.29 0.08 1.86
C VAL A 98 4.71 0.88 3.01
N VAL A 99 4.47 2.15 2.75
CA VAL A 99 3.80 3.05 3.69
C VAL A 99 2.49 3.49 3.04
N VAL A 100 1.39 3.43 3.78
CA VAL A 100 0.07 3.79 3.26
C VAL A 100 -0.57 4.81 4.17
N GLU A 101 -1.01 5.95 3.63
CA GLU A 101 -1.87 6.88 4.34
C GLU A 101 -3.27 6.27 4.46
N ARG A 102 -3.84 6.30 5.68
CA ARG A 102 -4.98 5.44 6.05
C ARG A 102 -6.31 5.91 5.47
N GLN A 103 -6.48 7.19 5.23
CA GLN A 103 -7.72 7.77 4.70
C GLN A 103 -7.73 7.75 3.17
N SER A 104 -6.71 8.30 2.53
CA SER A 104 -6.59 8.38 1.07
C SER A 104 -6.15 7.08 0.39
N LEU A 105 -5.58 6.14 1.16
CA LEU A 105 -4.90 4.95 0.64
C LEU A 105 -3.66 5.29 -0.22
N TYR A 106 -3.17 6.54 -0.14
CA TYR A 106 -1.97 6.96 -0.85
C TYR A 106 -0.75 6.19 -0.34
N SER A 107 0.04 5.67 -1.26
CA SER A 107 1.09 4.71 -0.93
C SER A 107 2.44 5.22 -1.34
N LEU A 108 3.43 5.07 -0.46
CA LEU A 108 4.84 5.28 -0.72
C LEU A 108 5.52 3.92 -0.78
N VAL A 109 6.33 3.68 -1.80
CA VAL A 109 7.04 2.42 -2.02
C VAL A 109 8.54 2.67 -2.01
N LEU A 110 9.21 2.19 -0.97
CA LEU A 110 10.64 2.40 -0.76
C LEU A 110 11.41 1.10 -0.95
N ARG A 111 12.60 1.20 -1.55
CA ARG A 111 13.58 0.10 -1.52
C ARG A 111 14.58 0.34 -0.40
N VAL A 112 14.68 -0.61 0.52
CA VAL A 112 15.62 -0.60 1.62
C VAL A 112 16.74 -1.60 1.31
N THR A 113 17.99 -1.10 1.27
CA THR A 113 19.18 -1.92 0.98
C THR A 113 19.87 -2.41 2.24
N HIS A 114 19.75 -1.67 3.34
CA HIS A 114 20.31 -2.03 4.64
C HIS A 114 19.17 -2.17 5.64
N LEU A 115 19.06 -3.36 6.23
CA LEU A 115 17.98 -3.65 7.19
C LEU A 115 18.32 -3.19 8.62
N LYS A 116 19.38 -2.37 8.82
CA LYS A 116 19.65 -1.75 10.13
C LYS A 116 18.48 -0.81 10.48
N ALA A 117 17.85 -1.04 11.62
CA ALA A 117 16.63 -0.34 12.03
C ALA A 117 16.73 1.20 11.95
N ARG A 118 17.86 1.78 12.41
CA ARG A 118 18.11 3.23 12.31
C ARG A 118 18.19 3.74 10.86
N ALA A 119 18.76 2.94 9.94
CA ALA A 119 18.82 3.31 8.52
C ALA A 119 17.45 3.29 7.87
N VAL A 120 16.64 2.28 8.19
CA VAL A 120 15.24 2.17 7.74
C VAL A 120 14.42 3.34 8.28
N ALA A 121 14.53 3.63 9.58
CA ALA A 121 13.80 4.72 10.22
C ALA A 121 14.15 6.10 9.61
N ARG A 122 15.44 6.37 9.35
CA ARG A 122 15.91 7.61 8.71
C ARG A 122 15.34 7.75 7.29
N GLN A 123 15.34 6.67 6.51
CA GLN A 123 14.80 6.68 5.15
C GLN A 123 13.28 6.90 5.14
N LEU A 124 12.56 6.25 6.06
CA LEU A 124 11.12 6.41 6.24
C LEU A 124 10.76 7.84 6.66
N LYS A 125 11.44 8.38 7.69
CA LYS A 125 11.22 9.76 8.15
C LYS A 125 11.36 10.75 7.00
N ARG A 126 12.48 10.71 6.27
CA ARG A 126 12.72 11.60 5.12
C ARG A 126 11.62 11.46 4.04
N ARG A 127 11.16 10.24 3.79
CA ARG A 127 10.14 9.99 2.77
C ARG A 127 8.76 10.47 3.18
N LEU A 128 8.41 10.34 4.47
CA LEU A 128 7.17 10.84 5.05
C LEU A 128 7.14 12.37 5.07
N GLU A 129 8.21 13.01 5.53
CA GLU A 129 8.33 14.47 5.56
C GLU A 129 8.32 15.10 4.15
N GLY A 130 8.81 14.39 3.14
CA GLY A 130 8.89 14.85 1.74
C GLY A 130 7.76 14.36 0.84
N CYS A 131 6.68 13.74 1.35
CA CYS A 131 5.62 13.22 0.49
C CYS A 131 4.53 14.23 0.12
N GLY A 132 4.55 15.43 0.71
CA GLY A 132 3.55 16.47 0.48
C GLY A 132 2.23 16.27 1.22
N LEU A 133 2.16 15.29 2.13
CA LEU A 133 1.02 15.06 3.02
C LEU A 133 1.38 15.38 4.46
N PRO A 134 0.43 15.78 5.31
CA PRO A 134 0.65 15.87 6.74
C PRO A 134 1.18 14.56 7.30
N PHE A 135 2.15 14.61 8.20
CA PHE A 135 2.63 13.43 8.91
C PHE A 135 2.33 13.57 10.40
N LEU A 136 1.27 12.92 10.85
CA LEU A 136 0.83 12.91 12.24
C LEU A 136 1.30 11.65 12.99
N SER A 137 1.11 10.47 12.40
CA SER A 137 1.57 9.24 13.02
C SER A 137 1.90 8.13 12.03
N LEU A 138 2.67 7.14 12.51
CA LEU A 138 3.04 5.93 11.78
C LEU A 138 2.73 4.71 12.65
N THR A 139 1.97 3.76 12.12
CA THR A 139 1.69 2.48 12.78
C THR A 139 2.51 1.37 12.12
N SER A 140 3.31 0.65 12.90
CA SER A 140 4.13 -0.47 12.43
C SER A 140 3.75 -1.80 13.08
N ASP A 141 4.24 -2.90 12.51
CA ASP A 141 4.28 -4.17 13.24
C ASP A 141 5.53 -4.24 14.14
N ARG A 142 5.67 -5.39 14.82
CA ARG A 142 6.85 -5.69 15.63
C ARG A 142 8.01 -6.25 14.79
N GLY A 143 8.19 -5.76 13.56
CA GLY A 143 9.35 -6.08 12.74
C GLY A 143 10.62 -5.49 13.35
N TRP A 144 11.70 -6.26 13.40
CA TRP A 144 12.97 -5.78 13.93
C TRP A 144 13.53 -4.58 13.15
N GLU A 145 13.20 -4.47 11.88
CA GLU A 145 13.56 -3.34 11.02
C GLU A 145 12.90 -2.02 11.45
N PHE A 146 11.84 -2.08 12.25
CA PHE A 146 11.06 -0.93 12.72
C PHE A 146 11.35 -0.53 14.17
N THR A 147 12.27 -1.22 14.86
CA THR A 147 12.54 -0.98 16.29
C THR A 147 13.06 0.43 16.59
N ALA A 148 13.72 1.09 15.65
CA ALA A 148 14.25 2.44 15.83
C ALA A 148 13.27 3.57 15.40
N LEU A 149 12.04 3.24 14.98
CA LEU A 149 11.09 4.25 14.51
C LEU A 149 10.68 5.22 15.62
N GLY A 150 10.39 4.71 16.82
CA GLY A 150 9.99 5.55 17.95
C GLY A 150 11.09 6.50 18.43
N GLU A 151 12.37 6.06 18.37
CA GLU A 151 13.53 6.91 18.65
C GLU A 151 13.66 8.05 17.63
N MET A 152 13.47 7.74 16.35
CA MET A 152 13.64 8.71 15.25
C MET A 152 12.46 9.65 15.05
N MET A 153 11.28 9.25 15.50
CA MET A 153 10.02 9.99 15.37
C MET A 153 9.24 9.90 16.70
N PRO A 154 9.74 10.56 17.76
CA PRO A 154 9.15 10.48 19.10
C PRO A 154 7.67 10.88 19.08
N ASN A 155 6.87 10.20 19.90
CA ASN A 155 5.44 10.44 20.07
C ASN A 155 4.55 10.31 18.82
N ARG A 156 5.12 9.84 17.69
CA ARG A 156 4.40 9.67 16.43
C ARG A 156 4.33 8.22 15.95
N VAL A 157 4.94 7.27 16.67
CA VAL A 157 5.01 5.88 16.22
C VAL A 157 4.27 4.97 17.17
N TYR A 158 3.36 4.20 16.62
CA TYR A 158 2.58 3.18 17.33
C TYR A 158 2.94 1.78 16.82
N VAL A 159 2.96 0.81 17.71
CA VAL A 159 3.22 -0.59 17.39
C VAL A 159 1.99 -1.44 17.65
N CYS A 160 1.63 -2.26 16.68
CA CYS A 160 0.51 -3.19 16.79
C CYS A 160 0.76 -4.30 17.80
N ASP A 161 -0.33 -4.84 18.34
CA ASP A 161 -0.27 -6.03 19.16
C ASP A 161 0.25 -7.24 18.39
N PRO A 162 0.86 -8.20 19.08
CA PRO A 162 1.22 -9.46 18.47
C PRO A 162 -0.02 -10.16 17.89
N HIS A 163 0.10 -10.68 16.68
CA HIS A 163 -0.96 -11.43 16.00
C HIS A 163 -2.27 -10.67 15.72
N ALA A 164 -2.29 -9.35 15.74
CA ALA A 164 -3.43 -8.50 15.44
C ALA A 164 -3.36 -7.90 14.01
N PRO A 165 -3.55 -8.67 12.93
CA PRO A 165 -3.45 -8.18 11.54
C PRO A 165 -4.53 -7.14 11.22
N ASN A 166 -5.70 -7.21 11.87
CA ASN A 166 -6.80 -6.25 11.72
C ASN A 166 -6.40 -4.81 12.06
N GLN A 167 -5.40 -4.62 12.93
CA GLN A 167 -4.88 -3.30 13.28
C GLN A 167 -4.12 -2.60 12.15
N ARG A 168 -3.77 -3.33 11.06
CA ARG A 168 -3.08 -2.83 9.85
C ARG A 168 -3.74 -3.29 8.55
N GLY A 169 -5.06 -3.40 8.54
CA GLY A 169 -5.82 -3.88 7.38
C GLY A 169 -5.61 -3.06 6.11
N THR A 170 -5.30 -1.76 6.22
CA THR A 170 -5.00 -0.88 5.07
C THR A 170 -3.76 -1.36 4.34
N ASN A 171 -2.69 -1.60 5.09
CA ASN A 171 -1.41 -2.00 4.51
C ASN A 171 -1.44 -3.44 3.96
N GLU A 172 -2.12 -4.36 4.65
CA GLU A 172 -2.30 -5.73 4.12
C GLU A 172 -3.00 -5.73 2.76
N ASN A 173 -4.05 -4.92 2.61
CA ASN A 173 -4.79 -4.77 1.36
C ASN A 173 -3.90 -4.18 0.26
N GLN A 174 -3.14 -3.14 0.58
CA GLN A 174 -2.23 -2.49 -0.38
C GLN A 174 -1.10 -3.42 -0.80
N ILE A 175 -0.49 -4.15 0.14
CA ILE A 175 0.52 -5.17 -0.17
C ILE A 175 -0.07 -6.26 -1.07
N GLY A 176 -1.30 -6.70 -0.81
CA GLY A 176 -2.00 -7.65 -1.67
C GLY A 176 -2.09 -7.17 -3.12
N ARG A 177 -2.37 -5.89 -3.35
CA ARG A 177 -2.41 -5.27 -4.67
C ARG A 177 -1.01 -5.14 -5.29
N LEU A 178 -0.02 -4.69 -4.52
CA LEU A 178 1.37 -4.57 -4.99
C LEU A 178 1.97 -5.93 -5.39
N ARG A 179 1.49 -7.03 -4.82
CA ARG A 179 1.89 -8.39 -5.19
C ARG A 179 1.53 -8.78 -6.63
N LEU A 180 0.65 -8.04 -7.29
CA LEU A 180 0.38 -8.21 -8.74
C LEU A 180 1.58 -7.75 -9.59
N ASP A 181 2.29 -6.73 -9.14
CA ASP A 181 3.47 -6.17 -9.83
C ASP A 181 4.80 -6.71 -9.26
N LEU A 182 4.80 -7.08 -7.97
CA LEU A 182 5.93 -7.62 -7.21
C LEU A 182 5.57 -8.98 -6.60
N PRO A 183 5.47 -10.07 -7.38
CA PRO A 183 5.01 -11.36 -6.90
C PRO A 183 5.90 -11.93 -5.80
N LYS A 184 5.28 -12.62 -4.84
CA LYS A 184 6.00 -13.33 -3.78
C LYS A 184 6.91 -14.40 -4.39
N GLY A 185 8.15 -14.54 -3.86
CA GLY A 185 9.12 -15.50 -4.38
C GLY A 185 9.89 -15.03 -5.62
N LYS A 186 9.56 -13.86 -6.18
CA LYS A 186 10.42 -13.19 -7.17
C LYS A 186 11.38 -12.24 -6.48
N SER A 187 12.61 -12.13 -6.98
CA SER A 187 13.63 -11.27 -6.38
C SER A 187 13.27 -9.79 -6.51
N VAL A 188 13.36 -9.06 -5.39
CA VAL A 188 13.26 -7.59 -5.35
C VAL A 188 14.63 -6.91 -5.47
N ASP A 189 15.73 -7.65 -5.35
CA ASP A 189 17.09 -7.11 -5.50
C ASP A 189 17.33 -6.54 -6.89
N LYS A 190 16.74 -7.17 -7.91
CA LYS A 190 16.85 -6.78 -9.33
C LYS A 190 15.83 -5.71 -9.76
N VAL A 191 14.90 -5.32 -8.89
CA VAL A 191 13.90 -4.30 -9.21
C VAL A 191 14.55 -2.92 -9.17
N SER A 192 14.56 -2.19 -10.28
CA SER A 192 15.11 -0.83 -10.33
C SER A 192 14.27 0.18 -9.55
N LEU A 193 14.87 1.29 -9.11
CA LEU A 193 14.14 2.38 -8.48
C LEU A 193 13.09 2.99 -9.43
N ALA A 194 13.42 3.12 -10.71
CA ALA A 194 12.48 3.60 -11.72
C ALA A 194 11.25 2.70 -11.84
N ARG A 195 11.42 1.36 -11.77
CA ARG A 195 10.30 0.42 -11.75
C ARG A 195 9.46 0.57 -10.49
N LEU A 196 10.06 0.74 -9.31
CA LEU A 196 9.32 0.96 -8.06
C LEU A 196 8.51 2.26 -8.11
N LYS A 197 9.08 3.35 -8.63
CA LYS A 197 8.36 4.62 -8.84
C LYS A 197 7.17 4.47 -9.79
N ARG A 198 7.33 3.72 -10.89
CA ARG A 198 6.21 3.42 -11.81
C ARG A 198 5.12 2.60 -11.13
N ILE A 199 5.48 1.64 -10.29
CA ILE A 199 4.52 0.84 -9.52
C ILE A 199 3.79 1.73 -8.52
N GLU A 200 4.50 2.55 -7.75
CA GLU A 200 3.92 3.53 -6.82
C GLU A 200 2.93 4.45 -7.55
N HIS A 201 3.36 5.05 -8.65
CA HIS A 201 2.52 5.91 -9.49
C HIS A 201 1.25 5.19 -9.96
N LYS A 202 1.41 4.01 -10.58
CA LYS A 202 0.28 3.18 -11.05
C LYS A 202 -0.75 2.93 -9.95
N HIS A 203 -0.29 2.55 -8.74
CA HIS A 203 -1.19 2.22 -7.64
C HIS A 203 -1.89 3.46 -7.06
N ASN A 204 -1.20 4.60 -7.01
CA ASN A 204 -1.78 5.85 -6.54
C ASN A 204 -2.76 6.47 -7.53
N HIS A 205 -2.67 6.11 -8.81
CA HIS A 205 -3.58 6.55 -9.87
C HIS A 205 -4.57 5.44 -10.31
N THR A 206 -4.76 4.41 -9.52
CA THR A 206 -5.78 3.38 -9.77
C THR A 206 -7.01 3.65 -8.90
N PRO A 207 -8.22 3.80 -9.47
CA PRO A 207 -9.45 4.02 -8.71
C PRO A 207 -9.69 2.95 -7.65
N ARG A 208 -10.25 3.36 -6.53
CA ARG A 208 -10.58 2.47 -5.41
C ARG A 208 -12.06 2.52 -5.10
N ALA A 209 -12.72 1.38 -5.04
CA ALA A 209 -14.12 1.31 -4.63
C ALA A 209 -14.33 1.91 -3.23
N ALA A 210 -13.39 1.67 -2.31
CA ALA A 210 -13.41 2.24 -0.96
C ALA A 210 -13.29 3.78 -0.92
N LEU A 211 -12.91 4.42 -2.03
CA LEU A 211 -12.83 5.88 -2.19
C LEU A 211 -13.90 6.39 -3.18
N GLY A 212 -15.00 5.68 -3.32
CA GLY A 212 -16.04 6.06 -4.31
C GLY A 212 -15.51 6.09 -5.74
N TYR A 213 -14.52 5.26 -6.05
CA TYR A 213 -13.81 5.20 -7.35
C TYR A 213 -12.93 6.42 -7.66
N MET A 214 -12.67 7.28 -6.69
CA MET A 214 -11.53 8.18 -6.77
C MET A 214 -10.22 7.40 -6.68
N THR A 215 -9.14 8.02 -7.15
CA THR A 215 -7.80 7.47 -6.96
C THR A 215 -7.22 7.92 -5.63
N PRO A 216 -6.28 7.17 -5.03
CA PRO A 216 -5.54 7.63 -3.86
C PRO A 216 -4.89 9.00 -4.03
N PHE A 217 -4.42 9.32 -5.25
CA PHE A 217 -3.83 10.61 -5.56
C PHE A 217 -4.85 11.75 -5.51
N GLU A 218 -6.05 11.56 -6.11
CA GLU A 218 -7.12 12.57 -6.08
C GLU A 218 -7.54 12.88 -4.64
N VAL A 219 -7.73 11.84 -3.82
CA VAL A 219 -8.12 12.02 -2.41
C VAL A 219 -7.02 12.66 -1.58
N ALA A 220 -5.75 12.28 -1.82
CA ALA A 220 -4.62 12.78 -1.02
C ALA A 220 -4.30 14.25 -1.31
N PHE A 221 -4.49 14.72 -2.54
CA PHE A 221 -4.05 16.04 -2.98
C PHE A 221 -5.19 16.94 -3.46
N ASP A 222 -6.42 16.48 -3.36
CA ASP A 222 -7.61 17.18 -3.88
C ASP A 222 -7.42 17.69 -5.32
N ARG A 223 -6.85 16.83 -6.18
CA ARG A 223 -6.49 17.16 -7.56
C ARG A 223 -6.95 16.06 -8.51
N PRO A 224 -7.43 16.43 -9.72
CA PRO A 224 -7.65 15.41 -10.74
C PRO A 224 -6.32 14.75 -11.11
N PRO A 225 -6.32 13.48 -11.55
CA PRO A 225 -5.11 12.81 -12.00
C PRO A 225 -4.57 13.53 -13.25
N PRO A 226 -3.24 13.51 -13.47
CA PRO A 226 -2.65 14.06 -14.68
C PRO A 226 -3.31 13.50 -15.95
N VAL A 227 -3.49 14.36 -16.94
CA VAL A 227 -4.07 13.99 -18.25
C VAL A 227 -3.21 12.88 -18.89
N GLY A 228 -3.83 11.84 -19.43
CA GLY A 228 -3.13 10.73 -20.13
C GLY A 228 -2.94 9.44 -19.32
N ILE A 229 -3.24 9.42 -18.01
CA ILE A 229 -3.12 8.19 -17.20
C ILE A 229 -4.27 7.19 -17.48
N TRP A 230 -5.32 7.64 -18.15
CA TRP A 230 -6.54 6.88 -18.42
C TRP A 230 -6.70 6.47 -19.89
N CYS A 231 -5.74 6.82 -20.74
CA CYS A 231 -5.70 6.40 -22.15
C CYS A 231 -5.03 5.05 -22.34
#